data_e7513d770138050692579f8baf23196f
#
_entry.id   e7513d770138050692579f8baf23196f
#
_cell.length_a   1.000
_cell.length_b   1.000
_cell.length_c   1.000
_cell.angle_alpha   90.00
_cell.angle_beta   90.00
_cell.angle_gamma   90.00
#
_symmetry.space_group_name_H-M   'P 1'
#
loop_
_entity.id
_entity.type
_entity.pdbx_description
1 polymer ?
#
loop_
_entity_poly.entity_id
_entity_poly.type
_entity_poly.pdbx_seq_one_letter_code
_entity_poly.pdbx_strand_id
1 'polypeptide(L)'
;VGEATEHACREAGLRVELVSPEATGKSLWPALWKRVQAGSTVCYPRSSLADVPGAPASVRFTAPVLYETLPRAFDAAVIGRVDAASLVSPSAVRQLARQMPLPPCASIGPTTSAAMRAHGIPVWVESSAHTFHDLANAIALRLRTPGRS
;
A
#
# COMPACT_ATOMS: atom_id res chain seq x y z
N VAL A 1 10.17 -5.44 1.63
CA VAL A 1 10.01 -4.48 0.54
C VAL A 1 10.48 -3.09 0.97
N GLY A 2 9.98 -2.53 2.06
CA GLY A 2 10.37 -1.22 2.58
C GLY A 2 10.92 -1.30 4.00
N GLU A 3 11.31 -0.16 4.57
CA GLU A 3 11.93 -0.03 5.90
C GLU A 3 11.08 -0.65 7.03
N ALA A 4 9.76 -0.47 6.99
CA ALA A 4 8.88 -1.07 8.00
C ALA A 4 8.94 -2.61 8.00
N THR A 5 9.01 -3.23 6.80
CA THR A 5 9.18 -4.68 6.66
C THR A 5 10.58 -5.12 7.10
N GLU A 6 11.60 -4.34 6.76
CA GLU A 6 12.97 -4.58 7.22
C GLU A 6 13.04 -4.60 8.74
N HIS A 7 12.50 -3.57 9.38
CA HIS A 7 12.48 -3.45 10.83
C HIS A 7 11.80 -4.65 11.48
N ALA A 8 10.59 -5.00 11.05
CA ALA A 8 9.86 -6.15 11.56
C ALA A 8 10.62 -7.49 11.37
N CYS A 9 11.31 -7.67 10.24
CA CYS A 9 12.14 -8.84 10.03
C CYS A 9 13.32 -8.90 11.01
N ARG A 10 14.00 -7.78 11.25
CA ARG A 10 15.12 -7.71 12.20
C ARG A 10 14.67 -7.95 13.64
N GLU A 11 13.52 -7.38 14.03
CA GLU A 11 12.93 -7.64 15.36
C GLU A 11 12.57 -9.12 15.54
N ALA A 12 12.14 -9.80 14.47
CA ALA A 12 11.89 -11.25 14.47
C ALA A 12 13.18 -12.10 14.39
N GLY A 13 14.37 -11.50 14.47
CA GLY A 13 15.65 -12.18 14.39
C GLY A 13 16.05 -12.64 12.98
N LEU A 14 15.38 -12.17 11.94
CA LEU A 14 15.68 -12.52 10.56
C LEU A 14 16.79 -11.62 10.00
N ARG A 15 17.70 -12.23 9.23
CA ARG A 15 18.74 -11.51 8.52
C ARG A 15 18.17 -10.88 7.24
N VAL A 16 18.27 -9.55 7.11
CA VAL A 16 17.82 -8.81 5.94
C VAL A 16 19.02 -8.50 5.04
N GLU A 17 19.04 -9.08 3.85
CA GLU A 17 20.11 -8.92 2.87
C GLU A 17 19.82 -7.86 1.81
N LEU A 18 18.55 -7.59 1.56
CA LEU A 18 18.12 -6.64 0.54
C LEU A 18 16.84 -5.94 0.94
N VAL A 19 16.86 -4.63 0.90
CA VAL A 19 15.68 -3.77 0.96
C VAL A 19 15.47 -3.16 -0.41
N SER A 20 14.22 -3.05 -0.85
CA SER A 20 13.89 -2.46 -2.14
C SER A 20 14.26 -0.98 -2.18
N PRO A 21 14.98 -0.50 -3.22
CA PRO A 21 15.39 0.90 -3.32
C PRO A 21 14.23 1.91 -3.28
N GLU A 22 13.08 1.52 -3.83
CA GLU A 22 11.89 2.37 -3.93
C GLU A 22 10.73 1.88 -3.07
N ALA A 23 10.98 0.98 -2.12
CA ALA A 23 9.96 0.34 -1.28
C ALA A 23 8.80 -0.29 -2.07
N THR A 24 9.05 -0.75 -3.31
CA THR A 24 8.07 -1.38 -4.19
C THR A 24 8.48 -2.78 -4.62
N GLY A 25 7.50 -3.63 -4.95
CA GLY A 25 7.79 -4.94 -5.57
C GLY A 25 8.49 -4.78 -6.92
N LYS A 26 8.13 -3.75 -7.70
CA LYS A 26 8.73 -3.51 -9.02
C LYS A 26 10.25 -3.30 -8.96
N SER A 27 10.75 -2.60 -7.95
CA SER A 27 12.20 -2.38 -7.77
C SER A 27 12.87 -3.53 -7.01
N LEU A 28 12.14 -4.27 -6.15
CA LEU A 28 12.68 -5.39 -5.40
C LEU A 28 13.09 -6.54 -6.31
N TRP A 29 12.22 -6.99 -7.21
CA TRP A 29 12.44 -8.22 -7.98
C TRP A 29 13.66 -8.14 -8.88
N PRO A 30 13.87 -7.09 -9.68
CA PRO A 30 15.09 -6.97 -10.48
C PRO A 30 16.38 -6.94 -9.63
N ALA A 31 16.33 -6.29 -8.46
CA ALA A 31 17.46 -6.24 -7.54
C ALA A 31 17.75 -7.60 -6.90
N LEU A 32 16.70 -8.36 -6.57
CA LEU A 32 16.84 -9.72 -6.02
C LEU A 32 17.41 -10.68 -7.06
N TRP A 33 16.86 -10.70 -8.28
CA TRP A 33 17.29 -11.62 -9.32
C TRP A 33 18.76 -11.44 -9.74
N LYS A 34 19.31 -10.23 -9.58
CA LYS A 34 20.74 -9.98 -9.79
C LYS A 34 21.66 -10.60 -8.73
N ARG A 35 21.12 -10.92 -7.55
CA ARG A 35 21.89 -11.44 -6.41
C ARG A 35 21.72 -12.94 -6.21
N VAL A 36 20.61 -13.51 -6.68
CA VAL A 36 20.28 -14.92 -6.50
C VAL A 36 21.12 -15.78 -7.45
N GLN A 37 21.79 -16.76 -6.91
CA GLN A 37 22.59 -17.71 -7.70
C GLN A 37 21.71 -18.73 -8.42
N ALA A 38 22.17 -19.23 -9.55
CA ALA A 38 21.52 -20.33 -10.25
C ALA A 38 21.39 -21.56 -9.34
N GLY A 39 20.26 -22.24 -9.42
CA GLY A 39 19.95 -23.40 -8.58
C GLY A 39 19.35 -23.05 -7.20
N SER A 40 19.35 -21.77 -6.81
CA SER A 40 18.74 -21.34 -5.54
C SER A 40 17.24 -21.57 -5.52
N THR A 41 16.69 -21.67 -4.31
CA THR A 41 15.24 -21.68 -4.07
C THR A 41 14.83 -20.37 -3.41
N VAL A 42 13.86 -19.67 -4.00
CA VAL A 42 13.29 -18.44 -3.47
C VAL A 42 11.83 -18.70 -3.11
N CYS A 43 11.47 -18.38 -1.89
CA CYS A 43 10.09 -18.41 -1.40
C CYS A 43 9.56 -16.98 -1.24
N TYR A 44 8.39 -16.72 -1.83
CA TYR A 44 7.68 -15.45 -1.70
C TYR A 44 6.34 -15.64 -0.99
N PRO A 45 6.30 -15.65 0.33
CA PRO A 45 5.05 -15.64 1.09
C PRO A 45 4.28 -14.34 0.78
N ARG A 46 3.03 -14.45 0.37
CA ARG A 46 2.27 -13.29 -0.12
C ARG A 46 0.80 -13.28 0.29
N SER A 47 0.18 -12.13 0.13
CA SER A 47 -1.28 -12.02 0.16
C SER A 47 -1.88 -12.58 -1.13
N SER A 48 -3.17 -12.95 -1.09
CA SER A 48 -3.92 -13.38 -2.28
C SER A 48 -3.96 -12.33 -3.39
N LEU A 49 -3.87 -11.04 -3.03
CA LEU A 49 -3.94 -9.91 -3.97
C LEU A 49 -2.58 -9.47 -4.51
N ALA A 50 -1.47 -10.04 -4.02
CA ALA A 50 -0.14 -9.65 -4.48
C ALA A 50 0.19 -10.31 -5.82
N ASP A 51 0.73 -9.53 -6.74
CA ASP A 51 1.22 -10.03 -8.02
C ASP A 51 2.38 -11.02 -7.81
N VAL A 52 2.41 -12.06 -8.64
CA VAL A 52 3.50 -13.03 -8.67
C VAL A 52 4.46 -12.61 -9.79
N PRO A 53 5.71 -12.23 -9.46
CA PRO A 53 6.67 -11.86 -10.47
C PRO A 53 7.13 -13.05 -11.29
N GLY A 54 7.60 -12.82 -12.50
CA GLY A 54 8.38 -13.80 -13.24
C GLY A 54 9.72 -14.08 -12.55
N ALA A 55 10.13 -15.34 -12.49
CA ALA A 55 11.43 -15.75 -11.97
C ALA A 55 12.34 -16.25 -13.10
N PRO A 56 13.68 -16.08 -12.97
CA PRO A 56 14.62 -16.70 -13.90
C PRO A 56 14.48 -18.21 -13.92
N ALA A 57 14.60 -18.85 -15.09
CA ALA A 57 14.49 -20.30 -15.23
C ALA A 57 15.53 -21.08 -14.40
N SER A 58 16.65 -20.43 -14.05
CA SER A 58 17.69 -20.98 -13.19
C SER A 58 17.36 -21.00 -11.70
N VAL A 59 16.22 -20.43 -11.28
CA VAL A 59 15.82 -20.29 -9.87
C VAL A 59 14.54 -21.07 -9.61
N ARG A 60 14.52 -21.88 -8.56
CA ARG A 60 13.27 -22.50 -8.07
C ARG A 60 12.47 -21.45 -7.29
N PHE A 61 11.30 -21.10 -7.79
CA PHE A 61 10.47 -20.05 -7.20
C PHE A 61 9.12 -20.58 -6.71
N THR A 62 8.78 -20.28 -5.47
CA THR A 62 7.47 -20.60 -4.89
C THR A 62 6.83 -19.36 -4.29
N ALA A 63 5.51 -19.20 -4.43
CA ALA A 63 4.79 -18.03 -3.98
C ALA A 63 3.51 -18.41 -3.20
N PRO A 64 3.66 -19.05 -2.01
CA PRO A 64 2.50 -19.48 -1.23
C PRO A 64 1.67 -18.29 -0.76
N VAL A 65 0.36 -18.42 -0.85
CA VAL A 65 -0.59 -17.46 -0.27
C VAL A 65 -0.69 -17.73 1.23
N LEU A 66 -0.30 -16.79 2.07
CA LEU A 66 -0.37 -16.90 3.53
C LEU A 66 -1.62 -16.26 4.12
N TYR A 67 -2.19 -15.26 3.45
CA TYR A 67 -3.40 -14.57 3.93
C TYR A 67 -4.21 -14.01 2.78
N GLU A 68 -5.50 -13.87 3.01
CA GLU A 68 -6.42 -13.27 2.07
C GLU A 68 -6.87 -11.90 2.56
N THR A 69 -6.96 -10.96 1.62
CA THR A 69 -7.59 -9.66 1.87
C THR A 69 -9.01 -9.72 1.33
N LEU A 70 -9.98 -9.81 2.23
CA LEU A 70 -11.39 -9.85 1.86
C LEU A 70 -12.03 -8.46 1.97
N PRO A 71 -12.82 -8.05 0.98
CA PRO A 71 -13.58 -6.81 1.09
C PRO A 71 -14.66 -6.97 2.17
N ARG A 72 -14.75 -6.00 3.08
CA ARG A 72 -15.86 -5.90 4.03
C ARG A 72 -16.78 -4.77 3.63
N ALA A 73 -18.07 -5.02 3.64
CA ALA A 73 -19.04 -3.95 3.66
C ALA A 73 -18.86 -3.17 4.99
N PHE A 74 -18.91 -1.86 4.92
CA PHE A 74 -18.97 -1.05 6.13
C PHE A 74 -20.27 -0.22 6.14
N ASP A 75 -20.67 0.18 7.33
CA ASP A 75 -21.91 0.91 7.53
C ASP A 75 -21.87 2.28 6.84
N ALA A 76 -22.71 2.48 5.85
CA ALA A 76 -22.82 3.76 5.15
C ALA A 76 -23.17 4.93 6.09
N ALA A 77 -23.83 4.66 7.22
CA ALA A 77 -24.12 5.66 8.23
C ALA A 77 -22.84 6.22 8.90
N VAL A 78 -21.76 5.46 8.92
CA VAL A 78 -20.45 5.93 9.42
C VAL A 78 -19.88 6.99 8.48
N ILE A 79 -20.01 6.82 7.15
CA ILE A 79 -19.46 7.77 6.16
C ILE A 79 -20.13 9.15 6.32
N GLY A 80 -21.43 9.20 6.54
CA GLY A 80 -22.17 10.45 6.72
C GLY A 80 -21.86 11.19 8.03
N ARG A 81 -21.04 10.60 8.90
CA ARG A 81 -20.70 11.14 10.23
C ARG A 81 -19.23 11.53 10.39
N VAL A 82 -18.44 11.40 9.32
CA VAL A 82 -17.00 11.72 9.36
C VAL A 82 -16.69 12.92 8.47
N ASP A 83 -15.78 13.75 8.92
CA ASP A 83 -15.37 14.98 8.21
C ASP A 83 -14.37 14.69 7.08
N ALA A 84 -13.65 13.59 7.16
CA ALA A 84 -12.71 13.14 6.14
C ALA A 84 -12.47 11.62 6.22
N ALA A 85 -12.02 11.02 5.11
CA ALA A 85 -11.59 9.62 5.05
C ALA A 85 -10.13 9.53 4.61
N SER A 86 -9.35 8.67 5.28
CA SER A 86 -7.97 8.36 4.89
C SER A 86 -7.91 7.09 4.06
N LEU A 87 -7.28 7.16 2.89
CA LEU A 87 -7.10 6.03 1.98
C LEU A 87 -5.61 5.67 1.91
N VAL A 88 -5.30 4.46 2.34
CA VAL A 88 -3.92 4.00 2.52
C VAL A 88 -3.49 2.93 1.52
N SER A 89 -4.37 2.57 0.58
CA SER A 89 -4.07 1.61 -0.47
C SER A 89 -5.03 1.72 -1.66
N PRO A 90 -4.62 1.30 -2.88
CA PRO A 90 -5.52 1.19 -4.02
C PRO A 90 -6.69 0.22 -3.81
N SER A 91 -6.52 -0.81 -2.97
CA SER A 91 -7.60 -1.74 -2.65
C SER A 91 -8.69 -1.08 -1.79
N ALA A 92 -8.31 -0.23 -0.84
CA ALA A 92 -9.25 0.59 -0.06
C ALA A 92 -10.03 1.55 -0.97
N VAL A 93 -9.34 2.20 -1.93
CA VAL A 93 -9.98 3.07 -2.93
C VAL A 93 -11.05 2.31 -3.71
N ARG A 94 -10.73 1.14 -4.27
CA ARG A 94 -11.68 0.32 -5.03
C ARG A 94 -12.91 -0.08 -4.22
N GLN A 95 -12.73 -0.32 -2.93
CA GLN A 95 -13.83 -0.69 -2.05
C GLN A 95 -14.70 0.52 -1.72
N LEU A 96 -14.09 1.66 -1.41
CA LEU A 96 -14.80 2.89 -1.07
C LEU A 96 -15.54 3.49 -2.27
N ALA A 97 -14.98 3.40 -3.48
CA ALA A 97 -15.58 3.92 -4.71
C ALA A 97 -16.97 3.34 -5.04
N ARG A 98 -17.32 2.21 -4.42
CA ARG A 98 -18.65 1.61 -4.55
C ARG A 98 -19.72 2.25 -3.66
N GLN A 99 -19.32 3.19 -2.81
CA GLN A 99 -20.17 3.78 -1.77
C GLN A 99 -20.13 5.30 -1.88
N MET A 100 -20.99 5.86 -2.71
CA MET A 100 -21.14 7.31 -2.87
C MET A 100 -22.39 7.79 -2.14
N PRO A 101 -22.43 9.04 -1.61
CA PRO A 101 -21.38 10.07 -1.63
C PRO A 101 -20.30 9.86 -0.61
N LEU A 102 -19.09 10.37 -0.90
CA LEU A 102 -17.91 10.25 -0.04
C LEU A 102 -17.56 11.57 0.63
N PRO A 103 -17.02 11.54 1.88
CA PRO A 103 -16.42 12.72 2.50
C PRO A 103 -15.12 13.10 1.75
N PRO A 104 -14.52 14.26 2.05
CA PRO A 104 -13.18 14.59 1.56
C PRO A 104 -12.19 13.45 1.82
N CYS A 105 -11.50 12.98 0.79
CA CYS A 105 -10.64 11.82 0.88
C CYS A 105 -9.16 12.19 0.81
N ALA A 106 -8.40 11.76 1.81
CA ALA A 106 -6.95 11.94 1.90
C ALA A 106 -6.22 10.67 1.45
N SER A 107 -5.08 10.85 0.75
CA SER A 107 -4.26 9.76 0.22
C SER A 107 -2.92 9.64 0.94
N ILE A 108 -2.48 8.42 1.19
CA ILE A 108 -1.16 8.16 1.77
C ILE A 108 -0.01 8.42 0.79
N GLY A 109 -0.28 8.48 -0.51
CA GLY A 109 0.77 8.69 -1.50
C GLY A 109 0.34 8.48 -2.94
N PRO A 110 1.24 8.66 -3.90
CA PRO A 110 0.93 8.82 -5.33
C PRO A 110 0.22 7.62 -5.95
N THR A 111 0.57 6.38 -5.55
CA THR A 111 -0.11 5.18 -6.07
C THR A 111 -1.58 5.13 -5.66
N THR A 112 -1.88 5.51 -4.42
CA THR A 112 -3.26 5.59 -3.91
C THR A 112 -4.00 6.75 -4.54
N SER A 113 -3.35 7.91 -4.70
CA SER A 113 -3.92 9.08 -5.40
C SER A 113 -4.25 8.78 -6.86
N ALA A 114 -3.39 8.06 -7.56
CA ALA A 114 -3.66 7.62 -8.93
C ALA A 114 -4.91 6.71 -8.99
N ALA A 115 -5.04 5.78 -8.05
CA ALA A 115 -6.23 4.94 -7.95
C ALA A 115 -7.50 5.76 -7.64
N MET A 116 -7.41 6.76 -6.75
CA MET A 116 -8.53 7.66 -6.44
C MET A 116 -9.00 8.38 -7.70
N ARG A 117 -8.09 9.01 -8.45
CA ARG A 117 -8.42 9.71 -9.70
C ARG A 117 -9.04 8.79 -10.73
N ALA A 118 -8.53 7.56 -10.88
CA ALA A 118 -9.07 6.56 -11.79
C ALA A 118 -10.51 6.14 -11.45
N HIS A 119 -10.92 6.29 -10.19
CA HIS A 119 -12.28 6.02 -9.71
C HIS A 119 -13.15 7.28 -9.52
N GLY A 120 -12.69 8.44 -10.00
CA GLY A 120 -13.42 9.71 -9.88
C GLY A 120 -13.48 10.28 -8.46
N ILE A 121 -12.61 9.82 -7.55
CA ILE A 121 -12.52 10.32 -6.18
C ILE A 121 -11.49 11.46 -6.14
N PRO A 122 -11.90 12.71 -5.81
CA PRO A 122 -10.96 13.81 -5.67
C PRO A 122 -9.95 13.55 -4.54
N VAL A 123 -8.67 13.84 -4.80
CA VAL A 123 -7.64 13.81 -3.75
C VAL A 123 -7.69 15.15 -3.02
N TRP A 124 -8.24 15.14 -1.81
CA TRP A 124 -8.37 16.33 -0.98
C TRP A 124 -7.02 16.76 -0.38
N VAL A 125 -6.22 15.80 0.07
CA VAL A 125 -4.83 15.99 0.50
C VAL A 125 -4.03 14.70 0.29
N GLU A 126 -2.75 14.81 -0.02
CA GLU A 126 -1.82 13.68 -0.11
C GLU A 126 -0.70 13.85 0.92
N SER A 127 -0.34 12.76 1.60
CA SER A 127 0.80 12.71 2.53
C SER A 127 2.11 12.88 1.76
N SER A 128 2.99 13.77 2.22
CA SER A 128 4.27 14.05 1.59
C SER A 128 5.35 13.01 1.92
N ALA A 129 5.31 12.47 3.12
CA ALA A 129 6.27 11.45 3.59
C ALA A 129 5.76 10.01 3.42
N HIS A 130 4.55 9.81 2.90
CA HIS A 130 3.93 8.50 2.66
C HIS A 130 3.83 7.61 3.91
N THR A 131 3.71 8.23 5.08
CA THR A 131 3.52 7.57 6.37
C THR A 131 2.14 7.86 6.95
N PHE A 132 1.67 6.98 7.84
CA PHE A 132 0.41 7.20 8.56
C PHE A 132 0.44 8.47 9.42
N HIS A 133 1.59 8.75 10.03
CA HIS A 133 1.76 9.94 10.86
C HIS A 133 1.65 11.23 10.04
N ASP A 134 2.34 11.30 8.92
CA ASP A 134 2.28 12.46 8.02
C ASP A 134 0.88 12.64 7.42
N LEU A 135 0.23 11.54 7.03
CA LEU A 135 -1.15 11.57 6.55
C LEU A 135 -2.11 12.13 7.61
N ALA A 136 -1.99 11.68 8.87
CA ALA A 136 -2.81 12.19 9.97
C ALA A 136 -2.59 13.69 10.21
N ASN A 137 -1.33 14.14 10.19
CA ASN A 137 -0.99 15.56 10.32
C ASN A 137 -1.53 16.39 9.17
N ALA A 138 -1.42 15.91 7.93
CA ALA A 138 -1.94 16.59 6.75
C ALA A 138 -3.47 16.75 6.81
N ILE A 139 -4.20 15.72 7.24
CA ILE A 139 -5.64 15.78 7.47
C ILE A 139 -5.98 16.80 8.56
N ALA A 140 -5.31 16.71 9.72
CA ALA A 140 -5.57 17.61 10.85
C ALA A 140 -5.34 19.07 10.50
N LEU A 141 -4.25 19.37 9.77
CA LEU A 141 -3.95 20.71 9.28
C LEU A 141 -5.06 21.21 8.33
N ARG A 142 -5.49 20.38 7.41
CA ARG A 142 -6.50 20.74 6.41
C ARG A 142 -7.89 20.95 7.03
N LEU A 143 -8.23 20.19 8.07
CA LEU A 143 -9.49 20.39 8.81
C LEU A 143 -9.51 21.69 9.62
N ARG A 144 -8.33 22.11 10.14
CA ARG A 144 -8.21 23.38 10.90
C ARG A 144 -8.21 24.61 10.00
N THR A 145 -7.91 24.45 8.72
CA THR A 145 -7.90 25.53 7.73
C THR A 145 -9.04 25.29 6.74
N PRO A 146 -10.29 25.61 7.08
CA PRO A 146 -11.39 25.46 6.14
C PRO A 146 -11.07 26.34 4.92
N GLY A 147 -11.01 25.70 3.75
CA GLY A 147 -10.71 26.39 2.50
C GLY A 147 -11.71 27.52 2.31
N ARG A 148 -11.21 28.73 2.03
CA ARG A 148 -12.01 29.79 1.43
C ARG A 148 -12.53 29.24 0.11
N SER A 149 -13.83 28.99 0.04
CA SER A 149 -14.59 28.70 -1.18
C SER A 149 -14.49 29.87 -2.13
#